data_176aad13172416c24cc3d29e3c37a987
#
_entry.id   176aad13172416c24cc3d29e3c37a987
#
_cell.length_a   1.000
_cell.length_b   1.000
_cell.length_c   1.000
_cell.angle_alpha   90.00
_cell.angle_beta   90.00
_cell.angle_gamma   90.00
#
_symmetry.space_group_name_H-M   'P 1'
#
loop_
_entity.id
_entity.type
_entity.pdbx_description
1 polymer ?
#
loop_
_entity_poly.entity_id
_entity_poly.type
_entity_poly.pdbx_seq_one_letter_code
_entity_poly.pdbx_strand_id
1 'polypeptide(L)'
;MNIRHYQKKKVNLFQERVETIFSYYFYRLLIDPLLSGVRKHISSLIEPNATVADIGCGTGELVLALSCKAKMVVGFDINSELLKYASARSKNLKLENVKFISKDITNTNFFCERHFDYAVFSMVLHQFSLDEASKILDLIKGIAKYIVLADFNIPLPKNIYGLGAKLIEKLAGGQHYINFINYQKEGGLNYFLDKHQLVIKDNQVSGLGVINIVRSSPKNP
;
A
#
# COMPACT_ATOMS: atom_id res chain seq x y z
N MET A 1 8.86 -10.62 39.31
CA MET A 1 8.21 -10.19 38.03
C MET A 1 6.85 -9.62 38.38
N ASN A 2 6.61 -8.32 38.14
CA ASN A 2 5.50 -7.56 38.73
C ASN A 2 4.18 -7.89 38.01
N ILE A 3 3.23 -8.55 38.68
CA ILE A 3 1.93 -9.00 38.15
C ILE A 3 1.14 -7.84 37.48
N ARG A 4 1.25 -6.61 38.02
CA ARG A 4 0.64 -5.41 37.44
C ARG A 4 1.21 -5.05 36.05
N HIS A 5 2.51 -5.26 35.83
CA HIS A 5 3.16 -5.00 34.55
C HIS A 5 2.74 -6.04 33.48
N TYR A 6 2.60 -7.30 33.89
CA TYR A 6 2.12 -8.39 33.04
C TYR A 6 0.65 -8.20 32.62
N GLN A 7 -0.19 -7.78 33.57
CA GLN A 7 -1.62 -7.49 33.28
C GLN A 7 -1.77 -6.28 32.35
N LYS A 8 -1.01 -5.19 32.55
CA LYS A 8 -1.05 -4.01 31.69
C LYS A 8 -0.60 -4.32 30.25
N LYS A 9 0.42 -5.18 30.10
CA LYS A 9 0.87 -5.65 28.80
C LYS A 9 -0.15 -6.55 28.07
N LYS A 10 -0.89 -7.36 28.82
CA LYS A 10 -1.95 -8.24 28.30
C LYS A 10 -3.20 -7.45 27.86
N VAL A 11 -3.56 -6.41 28.60
CA VAL A 11 -4.67 -5.49 28.27
C VAL A 11 -4.33 -4.68 27.01
N ASN A 12 -3.12 -4.14 26.91
CA ASN A 12 -2.66 -3.43 25.70
C ASN A 12 -2.66 -4.34 24.47
N LEU A 13 -2.15 -5.58 24.59
CA LEU A 13 -2.19 -6.56 23.50
C LEU A 13 -3.61 -6.96 23.08
N PHE A 14 -4.54 -6.99 24.01
CA PHE A 14 -5.96 -7.26 23.73
C PHE A 14 -6.61 -6.08 23.01
N GLN A 15 -6.36 -4.84 23.48
CA GLN A 15 -6.85 -3.62 22.84
C GLN A 15 -6.28 -3.46 21.42
N GLU A 16 -4.98 -3.65 21.24
CA GLU A 16 -4.35 -3.64 19.91
C GLU A 16 -4.97 -4.69 18.96
N ARG A 17 -5.27 -5.89 19.47
CA ARG A 17 -5.96 -6.93 18.67
C ARG A 17 -7.39 -6.56 18.32
N VAL A 18 -8.14 -5.99 19.24
CA VAL A 18 -9.53 -5.57 18.98
C VAL A 18 -9.57 -4.41 17.99
N GLU A 19 -8.67 -3.43 18.11
CA GLU A 19 -8.53 -2.33 17.17
C GLU A 19 -8.10 -2.82 15.79
N THR A 20 -7.17 -3.78 15.72
CA THR A 20 -6.74 -4.40 14.45
C THR A 20 -7.88 -5.20 13.80
N ILE A 21 -8.66 -5.95 14.58
CA ILE A 21 -9.81 -6.72 14.06
C ILE A 21 -10.93 -5.78 13.59
N PHE A 22 -11.24 -4.73 14.35
CA PHE A 22 -12.26 -3.76 13.98
C PHE A 22 -11.85 -2.97 12.74
N SER A 23 -10.62 -2.49 12.69
CA SER A 23 -10.01 -1.84 11.54
C SER A 23 -10.04 -2.75 10.30
N TYR A 24 -9.72 -4.04 10.47
CA TYR A 24 -9.79 -5.04 9.42
C TYR A 24 -11.20 -5.22 8.83
N TYR A 25 -12.24 -5.41 9.67
CA TYR A 25 -13.62 -5.57 9.20
C TYR A 25 -14.17 -4.29 8.57
N PHE A 26 -13.85 -3.14 9.14
CA PHE A 26 -14.19 -1.84 8.60
C PHE A 26 -13.57 -1.65 7.21
N TYR A 27 -12.26 -1.91 7.08
CA TYR A 27 -11.55 -1.82 5.82
C TYR A 27 -12.15 -2.76 4.78
N ARG A 28 -12.35 -4.02 5.13
CA ARG A 28 -12.88 -5.05 4.23
C ARG A 28 -14.31 -4.80 3.76
N LEU A 29 -15.18 -4.32 4.64
CA LEU A 29 -16.60 -4.15 4.30
C LEU A 29 -16.89 -2.83 3.60
N LEU A 30 -16.15 -1.77 3.91
CA LEU A 30 -16.43 -0.43 3.42
C LEU A 30 -15.40 0.06 2.40
N ILE A 31 -14.11 -0.18 2.61
CA ILE A 31 -13.04 0.36 1.77
C ILE A 31 -12.70 -0.57 0.61
N ASP A 32 -12.56 -1.87 0.87
CA ASP A 32 -12.20 -2.84 -0.17
C ASP A 32 -13.13 -2.87 -1.39
N PRO A 33 -14.48 -2.80 -1.24
CA PRO A 33 -15.37 -2.72 -2.40
C PRO A 33 -15.14 -1.45 -3.22
N LEU A 34 -14.88 -0.31 -2.56
CA LEU A 34 -14.60 0.97 -3.24
C LEU A 34 -13.30 0.91 -4.03
N LEU A 35 -12.30 0.17 -3.53
CA LEU A 35 -11.01 -0.01 -4.20
C LEU A 35 -11.01 -1.11 -5.28
N SER A 36 -12.11 -1.82 -5.50
CA SER A 36 -12.17 -2.88 -6.51
C SER A 36 -11.86 -2.37 -7.93
N GLY A 37 -12.37 -1.19 -8.29
CA GLY A 37 -12.09 -0.53 -9.56
C GLY A 37 -10.61 -0.12 -9.68
N VAL A 38 -10.02 0.38 -8.59
CA VAL A 38 -8.60 0.74 -8.51
C VAL A 38 -7.73 -0.50 -8.74
N ARG A 39 -8.03 -1.62 -8.06
CA ARG A 39 -7.31 -2.89 -8.23
C ARG A 39 -7.41 -3.44 -9.66
N LYS A 40 -8.60 -3.35 -10.29
CA LYS A 40 -8.77 -3.75 -11.70
C LYS A 40 -7.90 -2.90 -12.62
N HIS A 41 -7.85 -1.58 -12.38
CA HIS A 41 -7.03 -0.70 -13.19
C HIS A 41 -5.54 -0.97 -12.96
N ILE A 42 -5.07 -1.08 -11.70
CA ILE A 42 -3.69 -1.50 -11.41
C ILE A 42 -3.36 -2.81 -12.13
N SER A 43 -4.25 -3.80 -12.03
CA SER A 43 -4.06 -5.07 -12.72
C SER A 43 -3.92 -4.91 -14.24
N SER A 44 -4.66 -4.00 -14.88
CA SER A 44 -4.54 -3.77 -16.34
C SER A 44 -3.18 -3.20 -16.75
N LEU A 45 -2.50 -2.47 -15.86
CA LEU A 45 -1.18 -1.89 -16.08
C LEU A 45 -0.03 -2.91 -15.95
N ILE A 46 -0.27 -4.03 -15.28
CA ILE A 46 0.73 -5.08 -15.07
C ILE A 46 0.70 -6.04 -16.27
N GLU A 47 1.84 -6.32 -16.87
CA GLU A 47 1.96 -7.27 -17.97
C GLU A 47 1.76 -8.72 -17.48
N PRO A 48 1.21 -9.61 -18.30
CA PRO A 48 1.16 -11.04 -17.99
C PRO A 48 2.56 -11.61 -17.73
N ASN A 49 2.64 -12.59 -16.84
CA ASN A 49 3.89 -13.28 -16.48
C ASN A 49 4.97 -12.37 -15.83
N ALA A 50 4.59 -11.20 -15.34
CA ALA A 50 5.48 -10.29 -14.62
C ALA A 50 5.72 -10.73 -13.17
N THR A 51 6.85 -10.30 -12.61
CA THR A 51 7.14 -10.37 -11.16
C THR A 51 6.76 -9.05 -10.50
N VAL A 52 5.97 -9.12 -9.41
CA VAL A 52 5.39 -7.93 -8.78
C VAL A 52 5.69 -7.90 -7.28
N ALA A 53 6.14 -6.74 -6.79
CA ALA A 53 6.20 -6.39 -5.37
C ALA A 53 5.03 -5.47 -5.01
N ASP A 54 4.19 -5.86 -4.06
CA ASP A 54 3.11 -5.03 -3.50
C ASP A 54 3.55 -4.48 -2.14
N ILE A 55 3.77 -3.19 -2.06
CA ILE A 55 4.36 -2.51 -0.92
C ILE A 55 3.25 -1.95 -0.02
N GLY A 56 3.19 -2.41 1.24
CA GLY A 56 2.06 -2.13 2.13
C GLY A 56 0.81 -2.89 1.71
N CYS A 57 0.95 -4.20 1.44
CA CYS A 57 -0.10 -5.02 0.83
C CYS A 57 -1.31 -5.29 1.75
N GLY A 58 -1.23 -4.98 3.04
CA GLY A 58 -2.31 -5.14 4.01
C GLY A 58 -2.94 -6.54 4.00
N THR A 59 -4.24 -6.60 3.68
CA THR A 59 -5.02 -7.85 3.59
C THR A 59 -4.69 -8.72 2.37
N GLY A 60 -3.81 -8.27 1.48
CA GLY A 60 -3.36 -8.99 0.30
C GLY A 60 -4.35 -9.02 -0.87
N GLU A 61 -5.40 -8.17 -0.86
CA GLU A 61 -6.43 -8.19 -1.92
C GLU A 61 -5.83 -7.98 -3.32
N LEU A 62 -4.87 -7.04 -3.45
CA LEU A 62 -4.20 -6.80 -4.73
C LEU A 62 -3.27 -7.96 -5.11
N VAL A 63 -2.52 -8.51 -4.15
CA VAL A 63 -1.66 -9.69 -4.35
C VAL A 63 -2.47 -10.86 -4.90
N LEU A 64 -3.61 -11.15 -4.26
CA LEU A 64 -4.51 -12.24 -4.69
C LEU A 64 -5.14 -11.93 -6.07
N ALA A 65 -5.50 -10.68 -6.34
CA ALA A 65 -6.06 -10.30 -7.64
C ALA A 65 -5.03 -10.42 -8.78
N LEU A 66 -3.75 -10.16 -8.52
CA LEU A 66 -2.67 -10.24 -9.51
C LEU A 66 -2.21 -11.68 -9.75
N SER A 67 -2.47 -12.61 -8.84
CA SER A 67 -2.00 -14.00 -8.93
C SER A 67 -2.47 -14.74 -10.19
N CYS A 68 -3.63 -14.35 -10.75
CA CYS A 68 -4.17 -15.01 -11.94
C CYS A 68 -3.38 -14.72 -13.24
N LYS A 69 -2.52 -13.70 -13.25
CA LYS A 69 -1.78 -13.29 -14.45
C LYS A 69 -0.28 -13.10 -14.25
N ALA A 70 0.16 -12.81 -13.04
CA ALA A 70 1.57 -12.60 -12.73
C ALA A 70 2.33 -13.92 -12.59
N LYS A 71 3.62 -13.92 -12.89
CA LYS A 71 4.53 -15.03 -12.63
C LYS A 71 4.70 -15.25 -11.13
N MET A 72 4.89 -14.17 -10.39
CA MET A 72 5.06 -14.16 -8.94
C MET A 72 4.60 -12.82 -8.39
N VAL A 73 3.86 -12.85 -7.28
CA VAL A 73 3.52 -11.63 -6.52
C VAL A 73 4.04 -11.77 -5.10
N VAL A 74 4.77 -10.77 -4.63
CA VAL A 74 5.27 -10.71 -3.26
C VAL A 74 4.67 -9.51 -2.56
N GLY A 75 3.84 -9.74 -1.55
CA GLY A 75 3.27 -8.70 -0.71
C GLY A 75 4.17 -8.44 0.51
N PHE A 76 4.46 -7.18 0.76
CA PHE A 76 5.23 -6.71 1.91
C PHE A 76 4.36 -5.84 2.81
N ASP A 77 4.35 -6.12 4.10
CA ASP A 77 3.68 -5.29 5.11
C ASP A 77 4.39 -5.43 6.46
N ILE A 78 4.28 -4.43 7.32
CA ILE A 78 4.80 -4.49 8.68
C ILE A 78 3.82 -5.24 9.62
N ASN A 79 2.52 -5.24 9.29
CA ASN A 79 1.48 -5.85 10.10
C ASN A 79 1.41 -7.36 9.87
N SER A 80 2.06 -8.12 10.75
CA SER A 80 2.12 -9.58 10.68
C SER A 80 0.74 -10.27 10.77
N GLU A 81 -0.25 -9.67 11.45
CA GLU A 81 -1.59 -10.26 11.59
C GLU A 81 -2.36 -10.18 10.27
N LEU A 82 -2.28 -9.03 9.56
CA LEU A 82 -2.87 -8.91 8.22
C LEU A 82 -2.23 -9.92 7.26
N LEU A 83 -0.91 -10.09 7.32
CA LEU A 83 -0.20 -11.07 6.48
C LEU A 83 -0.54 -12.52 6.81
N LYS A 84 -0.77 -12.87 8.07
CA LYS A 84 -1.28 -14.22 8.43
C LYS A 84 -2.63 -14.50 7.78
N TYR A 85 -3.52 -13.50 7.81
CA TYR A 85 -4.82 -13.59 7.16
C TYR A 85 -4.67 -13.74 5.63
N ALA A 86 -3.88 -12.87 4.99
CA ALA A 86 -3.61 -12.93 3.56
C ALA A 86 -3.01 -14.29 3.14
N SER A 87 -2.05 -14.81 3.93
CA SER A 87 -1.44 -16.14 3.72
C SER A 87 -2.45 -17.29 3.86
N ALA A 88 -3.34 -17.23 4.84
CA ALA A 88 -4.39 -18.24 4.99
C ALA A 88 -5.33 -18.26 3.78
N ARG A 89 -5.71 -17.08 3.28
CA ARG A 89 -6.54 -16.96 2.07
C ARG A 89 -5.85 -17.53 0.83
N SER A 90 -4.57 -17.19 0.61
CA SER A 90 -3.83 -17.72 -0.54
C SER A 90 -3.71 -19.23 -0.52
N LYS A 91 -3.51 -19.85 0.66
CA LYS A 91 -3.51 -21.29 0.84
C LYS A 91 -4.87 -21.91 0.52
N ASN A 92 -5.97 -21.32 1.01
CA ASN A 92 -7.33 -21.79 0.73
C ASN A 92 -7.66 -21.73 -0.77
N LEU A 93 -7.13 -20.72 -1.47
CA LEU A 93 -7.24 -20.57 -2.92
C LEU A 93 -6.21 -21.40 -3.71
N LYS A 94 -5.32 -22.15 -3.02
CA LYS A 94 -4.26 -22.97 -3.60
C LYS A 94 -3.34 -22.20 -4.55
N LEU A 95 -3.00 -20.95 -4.20
CA LEU A 95 -2.12 -20.09 -5.00
C LEU A 95 -0.67 -20.40 -4.65
N GLU A 96 0.12 -20.79 -5.64
CA GLU A 96 1.54 -21.16 -5.48
C GLU A 96 2.49 -20.00 -5.84
N ASN A 97 1.99 -19.02 -6.58
CA ASN A 97 2.76 -17.88 -7.11
C ASN A 97 2.61 -16.60 -6.28
N VAL A 98 2.19 -16.71 -5.01
CA VAL A 98 2.13 -15.56 -4.10
C VAL A 98 2.95 -15.81 -2.83
N LYS A 99 3.56 -14.74 -2.31
CA LYS A 99 4.29 -14.76 -1.03
C LYS A 99 3.94 -13.53 -0.22
N PHE A 100 3.90 -13.67 1.10
CA PHE A 100 3.70 -12.56 2.03
C PHE A 100 4.88 -12.50 2.99
N ILE A 101 5.47 -11.32 3.12
CA ILE A 101 6.70 -11.11 3.91
C ILE A 101 6.45 -9.97 4.90
N SER A 102 6.51 -10.31 6.20
CA SER A 102 6.46 -9.29 7.26
C SER A 102 7.82 -8.62 7.36
N LYS A 103 7.88 -7.37 6.93
CA LYS A 103 9.12 -6.61 6.93
C LYS A 103 8.85 -5.11 7.01
N ASP A 104 9.65 -4.44 7.82
CA ASP A 104 9.81 -3.00 7.72
C ASP A 104 10.63 -2.68 6.46
N ILE A 105 9.95 -2.13 5.46
CA ILE A 105 10.53 -1.81 4.15
C ILE A 105 11.40 -0.55 4.18
N THR A 106 11.40 0.21 5.27
CA THR A 106 12.36 1.31 5.46
C THR A 106 13.79 0.80 5.71
N ASN A 107 13.95 -0.51 5.99
CA ASN A 107 15.24 -1.14 6.21
C ASN A 107 15.89 -1.56 4.88
N THR A 108 16.92 -0.83 4.48
CA THR A 108 17.54 -0.82 3.15
C THR A 108 18.17 -2.14 2.70
N ASN A 109 18.68 -2.97 3.61
CA ASN A 109 19.49 -4.14 3.26
C ASN A 109 18.68 -5.33 2.69
N PHE A 110 17.36 -5.27 2.74
CA PHE A 110 16.51 -6.40 2.38
C PHE A 110 16.34 -6.60 0.88
N PHE A 111 16.46 -5.54 0.09
CA PHE A 111 16.15 -5.56 -1.35
C PHE A 111 17.38 -5.75 -2.26
N CYS A 112 18.60 -5.76 -1.72
CA CYS A 112 19.85 -5.68 -2.49
C CYS A 112 20.04 -6.75 -3.59
N GLU A 113 19.33 -7.87 -3.53
CA GLU A 113 19.44 -8.97 -4.51
C GLU A 113 18.11 -9.29 -5.23
N ARG A 114 17.09 -8.44 -5.09
CA ARG A 114 15.77 -8.72 -5.63
C ARG A 114 15.46 -7.78 -6.79
N HIS A 115 15.01 -8.34 -7.89
CA HIS A 115 14.53 -7.58 -9.04
C HIS A 115 13.07 -7.95 -9.34
N PHE A 116 12.26 -6.91 -9.58
CA PHE A 116 10.87 -7.04 -9.95
C PHE A 116 10.60 -6.32 -11.27
N ASP A 117 9.66 -6.83 -12.06
CA ASP A 117 9.18 -6.09 -13.21
C ASP A 117 8.36 -4.88 -12.76
N TYR A 118 7.58 -5.04 -11.69
CA TYR A 118 6.73 -3.99 -11.11
C TYR A 118 6.85 -3.92 -9.60
N ALA A 119 6.90 -2.70 -9.06
CA ALA A 119 6.58 -2.43 -7.67
C ALA A 119 5.29 -1.60 -7.61
N VAL A 120 4.37 -1.96 -6.74
CA VAL A 120 3.07 -1.31 -6.59
C VAL A 120 2.95 -0.72 -5.20
N PHE A 121 2.50 0.52 -5.12
CA PHE A 121 2.07 1.20 -3.90
C PHE A 121 0.59 1.52 -4.05
N SER A 122 -0.26 0.83 -3.33
CA SER A 122 -1.71 1.02 -3.41
C SER A 122 -2.26 1.52 -2.09
N MET A 123 -2.64 2.79 -2.03
CA MET A 123 -3.21 3.47 -0.86
C MET A 123 -2.31 3.39 0.39
N VAL A 124 -1.02 3.62 0.21
CA VAL A 124 -0.04 3.47 1.29
C VAL A 124 0.93 4.64 1.43
N LEU A 125 1.24 5.40 0.37
CA LEU A 125 2.24 6.47 0.44
C LEU A 125 1.82 7.60 1.38
N HIS A 126 0.52 7.96 1.41
CA HIS A 126 -0.02 8.96 2.31
C HIS A 126 0.05 8.58 3.80
N GLN A 127 0.36 7.32 4.12
CA GLN A 127 0.47 6.81 5.49
C GLN A 127 1.88 7.01 6.06
N PHE A 128 2.89 7.14 5.21
CA PHE A 128 4.27 7.41 5.61
C PHE A 128 4.53 8.91 5.79
N SER A 129 5.54 9.26 6.58
CA SER A 129 6.13 10.59 6.45
C SER A 129 6.75 10.76 5.06
N LEU A 130 6.88 12.00 4.60
CA LEU A 130 7.45 12.28 3.27
C LEU A 130 8.88 11.74 3.12
N ASP A 131 9.66 11.74 4.20
CA ASP A 131 11.02 11.22 4.21
C ASP A 131 11.07 9.70 4.16
N GLU A 132 10.19 9.01 4.90
CA GLU A 132 10.07 7.55 4.84
C GLU A 132 9.62 7.09 3.46
N ALA A 133 8.56 7.70 2.91
CA ALA A 133 8.08 7.40 1.56
C ALA A 133 9.17 7.62 0.51
N SER A 134 9.96 8.72 0.64
CA SER A 134 11.06 9.00 -0.26
C SER A 134 12.16 7.96 -0.19
N LYS A 135 12.58 7.56 1.02
CA LYS A 135 13.59 6.50 1.20
C LYS A 135 13.15 5.18 0.59
N ILE A 136 11.87 4.81 0.79
CA ILE A 136 11.30 3.59 0.22
C ILE A 136 11.31 3.67 -1.31
N LEU A 137 10.91 4.80 -1.89
CA LEU A 137 10.90 4.98 -3.35
C LEU A 137 12.32 4.93 -3.93
N ASP A 138 13.33 5.50 -3.28
CA ASP A 138 14.72 5.40 -3.72
C ASP A 138 15.23 3.96 -3.75
N LEU A 139 14.86 3.15 -2.76
CA LEU A 139 15.16 1.73 -2.75
C LEU A 139 14.47 0.99 -3.90
N ILE A 140 13.18 1.26 -4.08
CA ILE A 140 12.35 0.58 -5.08
C ILE A 140 12.80 0.92 -6.50
N LYS A 141 13.27 2.14 -6.75
CA LYS A 141 13.88 2.53 -8.04
C LYS A 141 15.05 1.63 -8.45
N GLY A 142 15.80 1.12 -7.49
CA GLY A 142 16.94 0.23 -7.75
C GLY A 142 16.55 -1.23 -8.05
N ILE A 143 15.30 -1.63 -7.78
CA ILE A 143 14.89 -3.05 -7.85
C ILE A 143 13.68 -3.32 -8.74
N ALA A 144 12.99 -2.28 -9.21
CA ALA A 144 11.80 -2.43 -10.05
C ALA A 144 11.96 -1.68 -11.38
N LYS A 145 11.59 -2.35 -12.48
CA LYS A 145 11.58 -1.75 -13.81
C LYS A 145 10.48 -0.70 -13.96
N TYR A 146 9.30 -0.98 -13.43
CA TYR A 146 8.17 -0.07 -13.38
C TYR A 146 7.66 0.12 -11.96
N ILE A 147 7.18 1.29 -11.66
CA ILE A 147 6.58 1.65 -10.36
C ILE A 147 5.15 2.11 -10.63
N VAL A 148 4.18 1.45 -9.99
CA VAL A 148 2.77 1.84 -10.03
C VAL A 148 2.42 2.47 -8.69
N LEU A 149 2.04 3.74 -8.73
CA LEU A 149 1.61 4.52 -7.58
C LEU A 149 0.11 4.75 -7.70
N ALA A 150 -0.67 4.27 -6.74
CA ALA A 150 -2.10 4.49 -6.66
C ALA A 150 -2.42 5.08 -5.30
N ASP A 151 -2.75 6.36 -5.24
CA ASP A 151 -3.02 7.07 -3.99
C ASP A 151 -3.95 8.26 -4.21
N PHE A 152 -4.28 8.99 -3.16
CA PHE A 152 -5.19 10.13 -3.25
C PHE A 152 -4.80 11.13 -4.33
N ASN A 153 -5.76 11.46 -5.17
CA ASN A 153 -5.64 12.51 -6.18
C ASN A 153 -5.71 13.90 -5.50
N ILE A 154 -4.63 14.65 -5.56
CA ILE A 154 -4.54 15.96 -4.91
C ILE A 154 -4.53 17.07 -5.97
N PRO A 155 -5.40 18.10 -5.81
CA PRO A 155 -6.35 18.32 -4.73
C PRO A 155 -7.53 17.35 -4.78
N LEU A 156 -7.97 16.89 -3.61
CA LEU A 156 -9.18 16.03 -3.52
C LEU A 156 -10.38 16.74 -4.16
N PRO A 157 -11.26 16.01 -4.86
CA PRO A 157 -12.44 16.59 -5.48
C PRO A 157 -13.37 17.23 -4.43
N LYS A 158 -13.95 18.39 -4.82
CA LYS A 158 -14.87 19.15 -3.97
C LYS A 158 -16.30 18.56 -4.03
N ASN A 159 -16.43 17.27 -3.74
CA ASN A 159 -17.70 16.52 -3.74
C ASN A 159 -17.78 15.60 -2.51
N ILE A 160 -18.88 14.85 -2.41
CA ILE A 160 -19.13 13.92 -1.29
C ILE A 160 -18.04 12.85 -1.14
N TYR A 161 -17.41 12.43 -2.25
CA TYR A 161 -16.36 11.40 -2.23
C TYR A 161 -15.04 11.95 -1.69
N GLY A 162 -14.65 13.15 -2.08
CA GLY A 162 -13.47 13.81 -1.51
C GLY A 162 -13.66 14.19 -0.04
N LEU A 163 -14.89 14.58 0.35
CA LEU A 163 -15.22 14.81 1.75
C LEU A 163 -15.17 13.50 2.55
N GLY A 164 -15.72 12.41 2.00
CA GLY A 164 -15.67 11.08 2.60
C GLY A 164 -14.25 10.59 2.81
N ALA A 165 -13.36 10.75 1.81
CA ALA A 165 -11.94 10.42 1.93
C ALA A 165 -11.28 11.17 3.10
N LYS A 166 -11.48 12.49 3.20
CA LYS A 166 -10.96 13.29 4.33
C LYS A 166 -11.48 12.83 5.67
N LEU A 167 -12.75 12.44 5.74
CA LEU A 167 -13.35 11.97 6.99
C LEU A 167 -12.77 10.63 7.42
N ILE A 168 -12.58 9.70 6.50
CA ILE A 168 -11.96 8.39 6.77
C ILE A 168 -10.55 8.57 7.32
N GLU A 169 -9.72 9.38 6.67
CA GLU A 169 -8.36 9.66 7.10
C GLU A 169 -8.32 10.37 8.48
N LYS A 170 -9.25 11.30 8.71
CA LYS A 170 -9.37 11.95 10.00
C LYS A 170 -9.78 10.98 11.13
N LEU A 171 -10.62 10.01 10.83
CA LEU A 171 -11.02 8.96 11.78
C LEU A 171 -9.90 7.97 12.07
N ALA A 172 -9.02 7.69 11.11
CA ALA A 172 -7.79 6.92 11.33
C ALA A 172 -6.88 7.60 12.36
N GLY A 173 -6.87 8.94 12.40
CA GLY A 173 -6.26 9.75 13.46
C GLY A 173 -4.74 9.64 13.58
N GLY A 174 -4.21 10.16 14.71
CA GLY A 174 -2.80 10.01 15.08
C GLY A 174 -1.80 10.45 14.01
N GLN A 175 -0.67 9.73 13.93
CA GLN A 175 0.40 10.01 12.98
C GLN A 175 -0.05 9.79 11.52
N HIS A 176 -0.96 8.84 11.29
CA HIS A 176 -1.54 8.58 9.98
C HIS A 176 -2.20 9.84 9.37
N TYR A 177 -3.06 10.50 10.15
CA TYR A 177 -3.73 11.73 9.69
C TYR A 177 -2.75 12.89 9.46
N ILE A 178 -1.72 13.02 10.30
CA ILE A 178 -0.66 14.03 10.12
C ILE A 178 0.08 13.80 8.80
N ASN A 179 0.44 12.55 8.51
CA ASN A 179 1.12 12.16 7.27
C ASN A 179 0.25 12.44 6.04
N PHE A 180 -1.04 12.10 6.11
CA PHE A 180 -2.01 12.42 5.05
C PHE A 180 -2.12 13.93 4.78
N ILE A 181 -2.15 14.77 5.83
CA ILE A 181 -2.18 16.24 5.66
C ILE A 181 -0.90 16.73 5.00
N ASN A 182 0.27 16.21 5.40
CA ASN A 182 1.54 16.58 4.77
C ASN A 182 1.60 16.12 3.30
N TYR A 183 1.14 14.90 3.02
CA TYR A 183 1.00 14.39 1.65
C TYR A 183 0.13 15.33 0.78
N GLN A 184 -1.00 15.82 1.32
CA GLN A 184 -1.86 16.77 0.60
C GLN A 184 -1.17 18.12 0.36
N LYS A 185 -0.48 18.69 1.36
CA LYS A 185 0.19 19.99 1.26
C LYS A 185 1.27 20.01 0.19
N GLU A 186 2.01 18.90 0.05
CA GLU A 186 3.09 18.78 -0.94
C GLU A 186 2.59 18.39 -2.35
N GLY A 187 1.29 18.19 -2.54
CA GLY A 187 0.72 17.90 -3.87
C GLY A 187 0.59 16.42 -4.21
N GLY A 188 0.64 15.54 -3.21
CA GLY A 188 0.35 14.12 -3.37
C GLY A 188 1.38 13.36 -4.19
N LEU A 189 0.91 12.54 -5.13
CA LEU A 189 1.80 11.75 -5.99
C LEU A 189 2.76 12.61 -6.83
N ASN A 190 2.34 13.82 -7.24
CA ASN A 190 3.18 14.70 -8.07
C ASN A 190 4.49 15.05 -7.35
N TYR A 191 4.43 15.30 -6.04
CA TYR A 191 5.64 15.54 -5.24
C TYR A 191 6.65 14.40 -5.38
N PHE A 192 6.21 13.15 -5.27
CA PHE A 192 7.09 11.99 -5.36
C PHE A 192 7.57 11.75 -6.79
N LEU A 193 6.71 11.93 -7.78
CA LEU A 193 7.08 11.80 -9.20
C LEU A 193 8.19 12.77 -9.57
N ASP A 194 8.06 14.03 -9.17
CA ASP A 194 9.04 15.09 -9.46
C ASP A 194 10.34 14.89 -8.67
N LYS A 195 10.22 14.69 -7.34
CA LYS A 195 11.39 14.51 -6.45
C LYS A 195 12.26 13.33 -6.87
N HIS A 196 11.65 12.21 -7.26
CA HIS A 196 12.37 11.01 -7.66
C HIS A 196 12.62 10.90 -9.16
N GLN A 197 12.25 11.95 -9.94
CA GLN A 197 12.42 12.02 -11.40
C GLN A 197 11.84 10.79 -12.11
N LEU A 198 10.65 10.37 -11.68
CA LEU A 198 9.96 9.23 -12.28
C LEU A 198 9.33 9.63 -13.62
N VAL A 199 9.61 8.86 -14.66
CA VAL A 199 9.05 9.09 -16.01
C VAL A 199 7.66 8.45 -16.08
N ILE A 200 6.63 9.27 -16.21
CA ILE A 200 5.24 8.82 -16.32
C ILE A 200 5.06 8.08 -17.64
N LYS A 201 4.50 6.87 -17.59
CA LYS A 201 4.12 6.03 -18.73
C LYS A 201 2.61 5.99 -18.94
N ASP A 202 1.85 5.99 -17.84
CA ASP A 202 0.39 6.05 -17.82
C ASP A 202 -0.04 6.85 -16.60
N ASN A 203 -1.14 7.59 -16.75
CA ASN A 203 -1.76 8.35 -15.65
C ASN A 203 -3.27 8.34 -15.82
N GLN A 204 -4.00 7.87 -14.80
CA GLN A 204 -5.45 7.85 -14.82
C GLN A 204 -6.02 8.14 -13.43
N VAL A 205 -7.06 8.94 -13.41
CA VAL A 205 -7.85 9.18 -12.20
C VAL A 205 -9.02 8.20 -12.15
N SER A 206 -9.20 7.57 -11.01
CA SER A 206 -10.19 6.54 -10.71
C SER A 206 -10.95 6.87 -9.42
N GLY A 207 -11.84 5.97 -8.97
CA GLY A 207 -12.54 6.13 -7.69
C GLY A 207 -13.33 7.45 -7.62
N LEU A 208 -14.07 7.80 -8.68
CA LEU A 208 -14.87 9.03 -8.75
C LEU A 208 -14.05 10.33 -8.55
N GLY A 209 -12.82 10.30 -9.01
CA GLY A 209 -11.90 11.45 -8.95
C GLY A 209 -11.01 11.49 -7.72
N VAL A 210 -11.16 10.52 -6.80
CA VAL A 210 -10.45 10.52 -5.51
C VAL A 210 -9.06 9.91 -5.59
N ILE A 211 -8.85 8.92 -6.46
CA ILE A 211 -7.60 8.17 -6.57
C ILE A 211 -6.91 8.48 -7.89
N ASN A 212 -5.64 8.84 -7.82
CA ASN A 212 -4.77 8.93 -8.99
C ASN A 212 -3.91 7.66 -9.09
N ILE A 213 -3.82 7.08 -10.28
CA ILE A 213 -3.06 5.86 -10.57
C ILE A 213 -2.05 6.20 -11.65
N VAL A 214 -0.78 6.08 -11.32
CA VAL A 214 0.34 6.40 -12.22
C VAL A 214 1.23 5.19 -12.38
N ARG A 215 1.47 4.75 -13.62
CA ARG A 215 2.58 3.86 -13.94
C ARG A 215 3.76 4.72 -14.40
N SER A 216 4.89 4.51 -13.77
CA SER A 216 6.13 5.23 -14.06
C SER A 216 7.32 4.28 -14.18
N SER A 217 8.43 4.78 -14.66
CA SER A 217 9.72 4.12 -14.60
C SER A 217 10.76 5.07 -14.01
N PRO A 218 11.81 4.53 -13.35
CA PRO A 218 12.98 5.34 -13.07
C PRO A 218 13.52 5.96 -14.36
N LYS A 219 14.00 7.19 -14.29
CA LYS A 219 14.79 7.76 -15.38
C LYS A 219 16.09 6.96 -15.43
N ASN A 220 16.37 6.28 -16.55
CA ASN A 220 17.64 5.59 -16.72
C ASN A 220 18.78 6.56 -16.44
N PRO A 221 19.82 6.15 -15.67
CA PRO A 221 21.00 6.96 -15.47
C PRO A 221 21.75 7.24 -16.77
#